data_77d759fa4a5eb0abf3788ee7fac4e345
#
_entry.id   77d759fa4a5eb0abf3788ee7fac4e345
#
_cell.length_a   1.000
_cell.length_b   1.000
_cell.length_c   1.000
_cell.angle_alpha   90.00
_cell.angle_beta   90.00
_cell.angle_gamma   90.00
#
_symmetry.space_group_name_H-M   'P 1'
#
loop_
_entity.id
_entity.type
_entity.pdbx_description
1 polymer ?
#
loop_
_entity_poly.entity_id
_entity_poly.type
_entity_poly.pdbx_seq_one_letter_code
_entity_poly.pdbx_strand_id
1 'polypeptide(L)'
;MKIAICDDEVAVSEVTKSLLQQWAIHQSISLSVHCYENGDALILAQKSECFDLIFLDVLMPLLNGIDTAKELRRQNQNVPIIFLTSSKEFAFDSYEVKALQYLLKPVSPNQLWSIMDDFIALIKNQKEIFVARTSDGFCKITLEDTNYLEAQNKSVLVFPHNGTSIEIRELFSRCEEIFTLEHGFFRCHRSYIINLNFVNQFTKNSVTMTDGTTLPISRNRFLAFKESYFTYMFE
;
A
#
# COMPACT_ATOMS: atom_id res chain seq x y z
N MET A 1 -1.13 2.48 9.57
CA MET A 1 -0.62 3.65 8.83
C MET A 1 0.05 4.62 9.79
N LYS A 2 1.24 5.13 9.44
CA LYS A 2 1.98 6.14 10.24
C LYS A 2 2.06 7.46 9.47
N ILE A 3 1.61 8.54 10.07
CA ILE A 3 1.64 9.89 9.47
C ILE A 3 2.51 10.80 10.32
N ALA A 4 3.37 11.60 9.69
CA ALA A 4 4.05 12.72 10.33
C ALA A 4 3.35 14.04 9.99
N ILE A 5 3.29 14.93 10.97
CA ILE A 5 2.93 16.35 10.80
C ILE A 5 4.14 17.16 11.25
N CYS A 6 4.63 18.04 10.39
CA CYS A 6 5.73 18.94 10.71
C CYS A 6 5.27 20.38 10.51
N ASP A 7 5.15 21.11 11.63
CA ASP A 7 4.61 22.47 11.68
C ASP A 7 5.10 23.12 12.99
N ASP A 8 5.68 24.31 12.92
CA ASP A 8 6.17 25.03 14.10
C ASP A 8 5.04 25.60 14.98
N GLU A 9 3.82 25.67 14.43
CA GLU A 9 2.61 26.03 15.16
C GLU A 9 1.96 24.78 15.80
N VAL A 10 2.27 24.47 17.05
CA VAL A 10 1.73 23.32 17.79
C VAL A 10 0.19 23.25 17.73
N ALA A 11 -0.50 24.39 17.79
CA ALA A 11 -1.95 24.44 17.72
C ALA A 11 -2.48 23.92 16.37
N VAL A 12 -1.80 24.23 15.27
CA VAL A 12 -2.16 23.76 13.92
C VAL A 12 -1.92 22.26 13.78
N SER A 13 -0.77 21.79 14.29
CA SER A 13 -0.45 20.35 14.35
C SER A 13 -1.50 19.54 15.10
N GLU A 14 -1.96 20.02 16.28
CA GLU A 14 -2.97 19.30 17.08
C GLU A 14 -4.36 19.31 16.42
N VAL A 15 -4.76 20.41 15.76
CA VAL A 15 -6.01 20.45 14.98
C VAL A 15 -5.94 19.45 13.81
N THR A 16 -4.86 19.47 13.04
CA THR A 16 -4.66 18.55 11.90
C THR A 16 -4.67 17.10 12.38
N LYS A 17 -3.97 16.78 13.45
CA LYS A 17 -3.95 15.46 14.09
C LYS A 17 -5.34 15.00 14.51
N SER A 18 -6.12 15.87 15.16
CA SER A 18 -7.50 15.57 15.55
C SER A 18 -8.38 15.22 14.35
N LEU A 19 -8.27 15.99 13.25
CA LEU A 19 -9.03 15.73 12.02
C LEU A 19 -8.64 14.41 11.36
N LEU A 20 -7.35 14.07 11.34
CA LEU A 20 -6.84 12.79 10.81
C LEU A 20 -7.32 11.61 11.67
N GLN A 21 -7.34 11.76 12.99
CA GLN A 21 -7.84 10.72 13.89
C GLN A 21 -9.34 10.49 13.72
N GLN A 22 -10.14 11.55 13.56
CA GLN A 22 -11.57 11.43 13.27
C GLN A 22 -11.82 10.74 11.94
N TRP A 23 -11.08 11.10 10.89
CA TRP A 23 -11.12 10.42 9.60
C TRP A 23 -10.78 8.93 9.72
N ALA A 24 -9.71 8.59 10.45
CA ALA A 24 -9.26 7.20 10.62
C ALA A 24 -10.31 6.33 11.35
N ILE A 25 -10.99 6.89 12.36
CA ILE A 25 -12.11 6.24 13.04
C ILE A 25 -13.26 5.97 12.06
N HIS A 26 -13.62 6.98 11.24
CA HIS A 26 -14.68 6.85 10.26
C HIS A 26 -14.39 5.78 9.20
N GLN A 27 -13.12 5.66 8.79
CA GLN A 27 -12.66 4.67 7.80
C GLN A 27 -12.25 3.32 8.41
N SER A 28 -12.35 3.15 9.75
CA SER A 28 -11.89 1.95 10.46
C SER A 28 -10.40 1.61 10.21
N ILE A 29 -9.55 2.65 10.06
CA ILE A 29 -8.12 2.52 9.80
C ILE A 29 -7.34 2.73 11.09
N SER A 30 -6.39 1.83 11.40
CA SER A 30 -5.42 2.04 12.47
C SER A 30 -4.41 3.11 12.06
N LEU A 31 -4.39 4.25 12.78
CA LEU A 31 -3.57 5.42 12.48
C LEU A 31 -2.71 5.82 13.66
N SER A 32 -1.41 6.02 13.43
CA SER A 32 -0.46 6.65 14.34
C SER A 32 0.00 8.00 13.76
N VAL A 33 -0.15 9.08 14.52
CA VAL A 33 0.22 10.44 14.09
C VAL A 33 1.32 10.97 15.00
N HIS A 34 2.43 11.41 14.39
CA HIS A 34 3.62 11.95 15.07
C HIS A 34 3.81 13.42 14.65
N CYS A 35 3.94 14.32 15.62
CA CYS A 35 4.12 15.76 15.37
C CYS A 35 5.58 16.18 15.60
N TYR A 36 6.07 17.03 14.73
CA TYR A 36 7.43 17.61 14.76
C TYR A 36 7.34 19.12 14.56
N GLU A 37 8.14 19.87 15.29
CA GLU A 37 8.14 21.34 15.26
C GLU A 37 9.16 21.93 14.27
N ASN A 38 10.00 21.09 13.64
CA ASN A 38 11.00 21.52 12.67
C ASN A 38 11.42 20.40 11.72
N GLY A 39 11.99 20.80 10.57
CA GLY A 39 12.40 19.89 9.51
C GLY A 39 13.52 18.92 9.91
N ASP A 40 14.48 19.35 10.74
CA ASP A 40 15.61 18.51 11.16
C ASP A 40 15.13 17.31 11.99
N ALA A 41 14.21 17.54 12.93
CA ALA A 41 13.62 16.48 13.75
C ALA A 41 12.82 15.49 12.88
N LEU A 42 12.07 15.99 11.89
CA LEU A 42 11.34 15.15 10.94
C LEU A 42 12.29 14.28 10.10
N ILE A 43 13.34 14.86 9.53
CA ILE A 43 14.33 14.14 8.70
C ILE A 43 15.01 13.04 9.50
N LEU A 44 15.35 13.32 10.75
CA LEU A 44 15.95 12.32 11.64
C LEU A 44 14.97 11.18 11.94
N ALA A 45 13.72 11.51 12.26
CA ALA A 45 12.69 10.54 12.58
C ALA A 45 12.34 9.65 11.38
N GLN A 46 12.27 10.20 10.16
CA GLN A 46 11.95 9.43 8.96
C GLN A 46 12.93 8.27 8.71
N LYS A 47 14.18 8.38 9.15
CA LYS A 47 15.18 7.30 8.99
C LYS A 47 14.84 6.04 9.76
N SER A 48 14.18 6.18 10.91
CA SER A 48 13.84 5.07 11.81
C SER A 48 12.36 4.69 11.79
N GLU A 49 11.47 5.68 11.65
CA GLU A 49 10.02 5.48 11.77
C GLU A 49 9.36 5.05 10.47
N CYS A 50 9.89 5.44 9.31
CA CYS A 50 9.35 5.14 7.99
C CYS A 50 7.86 5.53 7.86
N PHE A 51 7.58 6.84 7.79
CA PHE A 51 6.21 7.34 7.64
C PHE A 51 5.62 7.02 6.27
N ASP A 52 4.33 6.72 6.24
CA ASP A 52 3.56 6.47 5.01
C ASP A 52 3.18 7.77 4.30
N LEU A 53 3.01 8.87 5.07
CA LEU A 53 2.65 10.20 4.57
C LEU A 53 3.19 11.27 5.51
N ILE A 54 3.60 12.41 4.95
CA ILE A 54 4.06 13.59 5.69
C ILE A 54 3.17 14.78 5.33
N PHE A 55 2.57 15.42 6.33
CA PHE A 55 2.05 16.78 6.23
C PHE A 55 3.14 17.74 6.67
N LEU A 56 3.48 18.72 5.85
CA LEU A 56 4.64 19.57 6.03
C LEU A 56 4.30 21.04 5.81
N ASP A 57 4.46 21.86 6.84
CA ASP A 57 4.37 23.31 6.63
C ASP A 57 5.57 23.80 5.84
N VAL A 58 5.34 24.77 4.98
CA VAL A 58 6.40 25.44 4.21
C VAL A 58 7.07 26.52 5.04
N LEU A 59 6.30 27.27 5.83
CA LEU A 59 6.80 28.43 6.55
C LEU A 59 7.22 28.06 7.97
N MET A 60 8.40 27.42 8.07
CA MET A 60 9.00 27.10 9.37
C MET A 60 10.34 27.82 9.57
N PRO A 61 10.72 28.16 10.83
CA PRO A 61 12.02 28.73 11.15
C PRO A 61 13.16 27.77 10.80
N LEU A 62 14.34 28.32 10.49
CA LEU A 62 15.60 27.63 10.21
C LEU A 62 15.56 26.83 8.91
N LEU A 63 14.94 25.67 8.90
CA LEU A 63 14.78 24.83 7.71
C LEU A 63 13.31 24.85 7.28
N ASN A 64 13.01 25.56 6.20
CA ASN A 64 11.62 25.62 5.67
C ASN A 64 11.19 24.27 5.09
N GLY A 65 9.87 24.10 4.85
CA GLY A 65 9.33 22.83 4.40
C GLY A 65 9.82 22.41 3.01
N ILE A 66 10.08 23.34 2.09
CA ILE A 66 10.60 23.00 0.75
C ILE A 66 12.02 22.44 0.87
N ASP A 67 12.89 23.08 1.66
CA ASP A 67 14.25 22.60 1.87
C ASP A 67 14.28 21.28 2.65
N THR A 68 13.36 21.11 3.62
CA THR A 68 13.14 19.83 4.32
C THR A 68 12.77 18.72 3.31
N ALA A 69 11.83 18.99 2.41
CA ALA A 69 11.42 18.03 1.39
C ALA A 69 12.58 17.71 0.41
N LYS A 70 13.35 18.72 -0.02
CA LYS A 70 14.55 18.53 -0.86
C LYS A 70 15.56 17.63 -0.18
N GLU A 71 15.80 17.82 1.12
CA GLU A 71 16.73 16.97 1.87
C GLU A 71 16.23 15.53 2.01
N LEU A 72 14.94 15.32 2.26
CA LEU A 72 14.32 13.99 2.24
C LEU A 72 14.54 13.31 0.88
N ARG A 73 14.34 14.01 -0.24
CA ARG A 73 14.56 13.47 -1.60
C ARG A 73 16.04 13.14 -1.87
N ARG A 74 16.99 13.96 -1.38
CA ARG A 74 18.43 13.67 -1.48
C ARG A 74 18.84 12.39 -0.75
N GLN A 75 18.15 12.06 0.34
CA GLN A 75 18.36 10.82 1.09
C GLN A 75 17.60 9.61 0.50
N ASN A 76 17.12 9.71 -0.75
CA ASN A 76 16.31 8.70 -1.44
C ASN A 76 15.01 8.33 -0.71
N GLN A 77 14.48 9.25 0.09
CA GLN A 77 13.20 9.07 0.77
C GLN A 77 12.07 9.53 -0.15
N ASN A 78 11.34 8.58 -0.72
CA ASN A 78 10.20 8.85 -1.63
C ASN A 78 8.86 8.92 -0.91
N VAL A 79 8.87 9.16 0.39
CA VAL A 79 7.63 9.29 1.18
C VAL A 79 6.73 10.36 0.57
N PRO A 80 5.42 10.11 0.39
CA PRO A 80 4.46 11.10 -0.05
C PRO A 80 4.43 12.31 0.88
N ILE A 81 4.44 13.51 0.31
CA ILE A 81 4.42 14.78 1.05
C ILE A 81 3.21 15.59 0.60
N ILE A 82 2.46 16.08 1.56
CA ILE A 82 1.40 17.07 1.38
C ILE A 82 1.83 18.33 2.09
N PHE A 83 1.99 19.43 1.36
CA PHE A 83 2.27 20.70 1.97
C PHE A 83 0.99 21.32 2.55
N LEU A 84 1.11 21.83 3.77
CA LEU A 84 0.04 22.48 4.52
C LEU A 84 0.54 23.85 5.00
N THR A 85 0.19 24.93 4.29
CA THR A 85 0.83 26.23 4.49
C THR A 85 -0.12 27.40 4.32
N SER A 86 0.21 28.55 4.89
CA SER A 86 -0.52 29.81 4.69
C SER A 86 -0.10 30.62 3.45
N SER A 87 1.01 30.25 2.77
CA SER A 87 1.50 30.94 1.56
C SER A 87 1.13 30.20 0.28
N LYS A 88 0.87 30.94 -0.80
CA LYS A 88 0.68 30.44 -2.17
C LYS A 88 1.97 30.48 -3.01
N GLU A 89 2.98 31.17 -2.53
CA GLU A 89 4.18 31.50 -3.29
C GLU A 89 5.02 30.28 -3.65
N PHE A 90 5.03 29.26 -2.79
CA PHE A 90 5.85 28.06 -2.93
C PHE A 90 5.17 26.89 -3.67
N ALA A 91 4.01 27.16 -4.29
CA ALA A 91 3.28 26.10 -5.00
C ALA A 91 4.09 25.52 -6.17
N PHE A 92 4.88 26.34 -6.87
CA PHE A 92 5.76 25.88 -7.95
C PHE A 92 6.91 25.01 -7.42
N ASP A 93 7.51 25.39 -6.29
CA ASP A 93 8.62 24.63 -5.70
C ASP A 93 8.16 23.24 -5.23
N SER A 94 6.89 23.09 -4.90
CA SER A 94 6.31 21.79 -4.51
C SER A 94 6.38 20.73 -5.63
N TYR A 95 6.36 21.15 -6.91
CA TYR A 95 6.53 20.25 -8.05
C TYR A 95 7.96 19.70 -8.15
N GLU A 96 8.98 20.49 -7.81
CA GLU A 96 10.39 20.04 -7.84
C GLU A 96 10.63 18.87 -6.89
N VAL A 97 9.95 18.87 -5.73
CA VAL A 97 10.06 17.81 -4.72
C VAL A 97 9.01 16.70 -4.90
N LYS A 98 8.23 16.74 -5.99
CA LYS A 98 7.16 15.79 -6.29
C LYS A 98 6.20 15.62 -5.11
N ALA A 99 5.72 16.75 -4.58
CA ALA A 99 4.68 16.72 -3.55
C ALA A 99 3.39 16.12 -4.11
N LEU A 100 2.68 15.38 -3.27
CA LEU A 100 1.40 14.77 -3.63
C LEU A 100 0.32 15.85 -3.76
N GLN A 101 0.30 16.80 -2.82
CA GLN A 101 -0.66 17.89 -2.78
C GLN A 101 -0.07 19.14 -2.11
N TYR A 102 -0.72 20.29 -2.37
CA TYR A 102 -0.40 21.59 -1.76
C TYR A 102 -1.71 22.24 -1.25
N LEU A 103 -1.82 22.38 0.07
CA LEU A 103 -3.02 22.88 0.74
C LEU A 103 -2.76 24.19 1.43
N LEU A 104 -3.74 25.09 1.34
CA LEU A 104 -3.69 26.35 2.07
C LEU A 104 -4.40 26.24 3.42
N LYS A 105 -3.74 26.71 4.47
CA LYS A 105 -4.33 26.90 5.80
C LYS A 105 -5.37 28.05 5.76
N PRO A 106 -6.50 27.96 6.48
CA PRO A 106 -6.98 26.82 7.27
C PRO A 106 -7.59 25.73 6.40
N VAL A 107 -7.23 24.47 6.68
CA VAL A 107 -7.78 23.31 5.96
C VAL A 107 -9.12 22.91 6.58
N SER A 108 -10.12 22.76 5.75
CA SER A 108 -11.42 22.26 6.20
C SER A 108 -11.37 20.73 6.39
N PRO A 109 -12.20 20.17 7.32
CA PRO A 109 -12.30 18.73 7.49
C PRO A 109 -12.61 18.00 6.18
N ASN A 110 -13.53 18.50 5.38
CA ASN A 110 -13.90 17.87 4.11
C ASN A 110 -12.75 17.83 3.10
N GLN A 111 -11.93 18.87 3.02
CA GLN A 111 -10.74 18.88 2.16
C GLN A 111 -9.71 17.84 2.60
N LEU A 112 -9.40 17.81 3.92
CA LEU A 112 -8.43 16.88 4.45
C LEU A 112 -8.89 15.42 4.25
N TRP A 113 -10.16 15.14 4.52
CA TRP A 113 -10.74 13.82 4.37
C TRP A 113 -10.74 13.34 2.91
N SER A 114 -11.15 14.22 1.97
CA SER A 114 -11.09 13.89 0.53
C SER A 114 -9.68 13.51 0.08
N ILE A 115 -8.67 14.25 0.54
CA ILE A 115 -7.28 13.98 0.17
C ILE A 115 -6.78 12.68 0.81
N MET A 116 -7.19 12.39 2.03
CA MET A 116 -6.87 11.13 2.68
C MET A 116 -7.53 9.94 1.98
N ASP A 117 -8.76 10.09 1.50
CA ASP A 117 -9.46 9.07 0.72
C ASP A 117 -8.74 8.82 -0.64
N ASP A 118 -8.33 9.90 -1.32
CA ASP A 118 -7.54 9.81 -2.56
C ASP A 118 -6.18 9.14 -2.30
N PHE A 119 -5.53 9.47 -1.18
CA PHE A 119 -4.27 8.87 -0.79
C PHE A 119 -4.39 7.37 -0.52
N ILE A 120 -5.42 6.94 0.20
CA ILE A 120 -5.69 5.51 0.42
C ILE A 120 -5.99 4.80 -0.89
N ALA A 121 -6.77 5.41 -1.79
CA ALA A 121 -7.03 4.85 -3.11
C ALA A 121 -5.73 4.71 -3.93
N LEU A 122 -4.83 5.69 -3.84
CA LEU A 122 -3.53 5.66 -4.51
C LEU A 122 -2.63 4.53 -3.97
N ILE A 123 -2.58 4.34 -2.64
CA ILE A 123 -1.83 3.23 -2.04
C ILE A 123 -2.42 1.89 -2.43
N LYS A 124 -3.74 1.74 -2.34
CA LYS A 124 -4.44 0.51 -2.75
C LYS A 124 -4.26 0.20 -4.24
N ASN A 125 -4.09 1.23 -5.08
CA ASN A 125 -3.85 1.10 -6.52
C ASN A 125 -2.36 0.96 -6.88
N GLN A 126 -1.43 1.02 -5.93
CA GLN A 126 -0.05 0.63 -6.20
C GLN A 126 -0.01 -0.88 -6.41
N LYS A 127 0.00 -1.28 -7.67
CA LYS A 127 0.11 -2.70 -8.06
C LYS A 127 1.35 -3.31 -7.41
N GLU A 128 1.14 -4.25 -6.52
CA GLU A 128 2.25 -5.00 -5.95
C GLU A 128 2.89 -5.87 -7.02
N ILE A 129 4.19 -5.68 -7.20
CA ILE A 129 4.97 -6.34 -8.24
C ILE A 129 5.96 -7.30 -7.59
N PHE A 130 5.87 -8.56 -7.95
CA PHE A 130 6.88 -9.56 -7.67
C PHE A 130 7.81 -9.71 -8.88
N VAL A 131 9.11 -9.54 -8.68
CA VAL A 131 10.12 -9.78 -9.72
C VAL A 131 10.64 -11.19 -9.55
N ALA A 132 10.35 -12.07 -10.50
CA ALA A 132 10.72 -13.47 -10.49
C ALA A 132 11.73 -13.83 -11.60
N ARG A 133 12.55 -14.85 -11.35
CA ARG A 133 13.48 -15.41 -12.33
C ARG A 133 12.75 -16.38 -13.26
N THR A 134 13.01 -16.28 -14.57
CA THR A 134 12.55 -17.22 -15.60
C THR A 134 13.70 -17.99 -16.22
N SER A 135 13.46 -18.82 -17.25
CA SER A 135 14.52 -19.43 -18.07
C SER A 135 15.40 -18.40 -18.75
N ASP A 136 14.80 -17.31 -19.20
CA ASP A 136 15.42 -16.34 -20.13
C ASP A 136 15.78 -15.00 -19.45
N GLY A 137 15.63 -14.92 -18.09
CA GLY A 137 15.96 -13.70 -17.35
C GLY A 137 15.03 -13.45 -16.17
N PHE A 138 14.45 -12.27 -16.11
CA PHE A 138 13.53 -11.85 -15.04
C PHE A 138 12.23 -11.33 -15.64
N CYS A 139 11.12 -11.60 -14.97
CA CYS A 139 9.81 -11.04 -15.31
C CYS A 139 9.20 -10.30 -14.10
N LYS A 140 8.33 -9.36 -14.41
CA LYS A 140 7.47 -8.68 -13.42
C LYS A 140 6.12 -9.39 -13.39
N ILE A 141 5.69 -9.79 -12.22
CA ILE A 141 4.39 -10.39 -11.95
C ILE A 141 3.62 -9.41 -11.09
N THR A 142 2.48 -8.96 -11.56
CA THR A 142 1.56 -8.13 -10.79
C THR A 142 0.66 -9.05 -9.97
N LEU A 143 0.64 -8.89 -8.66
CA LEU A 143 -0.15 -9.75 -7.78
C LEU A 143 -1.65 -9.65 -8.10
N GLU A 144 -2.16 -8.44 -8.24
CA GLU A 144 -3.59 -8.20 -8.57
C GLU A 144 -4.05 -8.89 -9.87
N ASP A 145 -3.16 -8.98 -10.87
CA ASP A 145 -3.47 -9.58 -12.15
C ASP A 145 -3.26 -11.11 -12.16
N THR A 146 -2.80 -11.69 -11.04
CA THR A 146 -2.53 -13.13 -10.91
C THR A 146 -3.77 -13.87 -10.45
N ASN A 147 -4.24 -14.84 -11.26
CA ASN A 147 -5.40 -15.67 -10.98
C ASN A 147 -5.07 -16.80 -9.98
N TYR A 148 -4.03 -17.58 -10.27
CA TYR A 148 -3.54 -18.61 -9.37
C TYR A 148 -2.09 -19.00 -9.70
N LEU A 149 -1.46 -19.75 -8.79
CA LEU A 149 -0.15 -20.35 -8.95
C LEU A 149 -0.25 -21.86 -8.83
N GLU A 150 0.55 -22.56 -9.65
CA GLU A 150 0.67 -24.02 -9.61
C GLU A 150 2.11 -24.43 -9.39
N ALA A 151 2.33 -25.29 -8.36
CA ALA A 151 3.64 -25.88 -8.10
C ALA A 151 3.99 -26.90 -9.16
N GLN A 152 5.12 -26.71 -9.81
CA GLN A 152 5.81 -27.71 -10.63
C GLN A 152 7.02 -28.29 -9.86
N ASN A 153 7.65 -29.36 -10.36
CA ASN A 153 8.72 -30.06 -9.62
C ASN A 153 9.85 -29.14 -9.09
N LYS A 154 10.32 -28.17 -9.90
CA LYS A 154 11.42 -27.25 -9.58
C LYS A 154 11.11 -25.79 -9.96
N SER A 155 9.89 -25.51 -10.34
CA SER A 155 9.40 -24.22 -10.81
C SER A 155 7.97 -23.98 -10.34
N VAL A 156 7.46 -22.79 -10.55
CA VAL A 156 6.07 -22.43 -10.31
C VAL A 156 5.51 -21.86 -11.59
N LEU A 157 4.33 -22.32 -11.98
CA LEU A 157 3.56 -21.68 -13.04
C LEU A 157 2.66 -20.61 -12.41
N VAL A 158 2.77 -19.41 -12.89
CA VAL A 158 1.91 -18.28 -12.54
C VAL A 158 0.92 -18.08 -13.67
N PHE A 159 -0.35 -18.11 -13.35
CA PHE A 159 -1.46 -17.91 -14.27
C PHE A 159 -2.03 -16.51 -14.09
N PRO A 160 -1.73 -15.54 -14.94
CA PRO A 160 -2.36 -14.23 -14.90
C PRO A 160 -3.84 -14.34 -15.28
N HIS A 161 -4.66 -13.38 -14.82
CA HIS A 161 -6.07 -13.32 -15.19
C HIS A 161 -6.25 -13.13 -16.70
N ASN A 162 -5.36 -12.35 -17.31
CA ASN A 162 -5.32 -12.16 -18.76
C ASN A 162 -3.92 -12.51 -19.28
N GLY A 163 -3.84 -13.38 -20.26
CA GLY A 163 -2.57 -13.74 -20.91
C GLY A 163 -2.17 -15.21 -20.74
N THR A 164 -0.92 -15.49 -21.09
CA THR A 164 -0.34 -16.84 -21.01
C THR A 164 0.33 -17.08 -19.67
N SER A 165 0.35 -18.34 -19.23
CA SER A 165 1.08 -18.72 -18.01
C SER A 165 2.58 -18.43 -18.12
N ILE A 166 3.18 -18.06 -16.99
CA ILE A 166 4.60 -17.72 -16.87
C ILE A 166 5.25 -18.74 -15.95
N GLU A 167 6.28 -19.44 -16.45
CA GLU A 167 7.08 -20.33 -15.62
C GLU A 167 8.19 -19.55 -14.92
N ILE A 168 8.22 -19.60 -13.59
CA ILE A 168 9.22 -18.96 -12.75
C ILE A 168 10.07 -19.99 -12.01
N ARG A 169 11.36 -19.71 -11.86
CA ARG A 169 12.33 -20.54 -11.15
C ARG A 169 12.40 -20.13 -9.68
N GLU A 170 11.30 -20.38 -8.97
CA GLU A 170 11.17 -20.07 -7.54
C GLU A 170 10.66 -21.28 -6.78
N LEU A 171 10.95 -21.34 -5.48
CA LEU A 171 10.35 -22.32 -4.59
C LEU A 171 8.91 -21.94 -4.29
N PHE A 172 8.02 -22.94 -4.30
CA PHE A 172 6.60 -22.71 -4.00
C PHE A 172 6.38 -22.13 -2.59
N SER A 173 7.24 -22.51 -1.62
CA SER A 173 7.21 -21.92 -0.26
C SER A 173 7.52 -20.41 -0.26
N ARG A 174 8.44 -19.94 -1.12
CA ARG A 174 8.71 -18.51 -1.28
C ARG A 174 7.55 -17.77 -1.91
N CYS A 175 6.87 -18.40 -2.87
CA CYS A 175 5.63 -17.81 -3.41
C CYS A 175 4.55 -17.70 -2.33
N GLU A 176 4.45 -18.65 -1.40
CA GLU A 176 3.50 -18.60 -0.28
C GLU A 176 3.76 -17.42 0.68
N GLU A 177 5.02 -16.99 0.84
CA GLU A 177 5.41 -15.82 1.64
C GLU A 177 5.04 -14.48 0.96
N ILE A 178 4.95 -14.47 -0.37
CA ILE A 178 4.65 -13.27 -1.17
C ILE A 178 3.15 -13.16 -1.47
N PHE A 179 2.55 -14.26 -1.92
CA PHE A 179 1.14 -14.34 -2.28
C PHE A 179 0.33 -14.73 -1.03
N THR A 180 0.15 -13.75 -0.14
CA THR A 180 -0.47 -13.92 1.18
C THR A 180 -1.96 -13.56 1.17
N LEU A 181 -2.66 -13.85 2.27
CA LEU A 181 -4.06 -13.46 2.45
C LEU A 181 -4.26 -11.95 2.44
N GLU A 182 -3.29 -11.17 2.91
CA GLU A 182 -3.29 -9.70 2.85
C GLU A 182 -3.41 -9.18 1.42
N HIS A 183 -2.84 -9.93 0.46
CA HIS A 183 -2.92 -9.65 -0.99
C HIS A 183 -4.06 -10.42 -1.68
N GLY A 184 -4.96 -11.02 -0.92
CA GLY A 184 -6.09 -11.79 -1.44
C GLY A 184 -5.76 -13.21 -1.89
N PHE A 185 -4.62 -13.80 -1.49
CA PHE A 185 -4.25 -15.15 -1.88
C PHE A 185 -4.45 -16.17 -0.77
N PHE A 186 -4.86 -17.36 -1.17
CA PHE A 186 -5.03 -18.49 -0.25
C PHE A 186 -4.45 -19.78 -0.85
N ARG A 187 -3.62 -20.48 -0.09
CA ARG A 187 -3.13 -21.81 -0.48
C ARG A 187 -4.21 -22.86 -0.20
N CYS A 188 -4.99 -23.23 -1.22
CA CYS A 188 -6.08 -24.19 -1.11
C CYS A 188 -5.62 -25.66 -1.21
N HIS A 189 -4.44 -25.91 -1.82
CA HIS A 189 -3.88 -27.25 -2.02
C HIS A 189 -2.37 -27.23 -1.87
N ARG A 190 -1.74 -28.40 -1.66
CA ARG A 190 -0.27 -28.50 -1.62
C ARG A 190 0.43 -27.92 -2.84
N SER A 191 -0.25 -27.89 -3.99
CA SER A 191 0.27 -27.44 -5.26
C SER A 191 -0.40 -26.16 -5.80
N TYR A 192 -1.37 -25.57 -5.10
CA TYR A 192 -2.11 -24.42 -5.60
C TYR A 192 -2.25 -23.31 -4.57
N ILE A 193 -1.93 -22.09 -5.00
CA ILE A 193 -2.28 -20.82 -4.33
C ILE A 193 -3.22 -20.07 -5.28
N ILE A 194 -4.39 -19.68 -4.81
CA ILE A 194 -5.42 -19.03 -5.60
C ILE A 194 -5.65 -17.60 -5.13
N ASN A 195 -6.01 -16.72 -6.05
CA ASN A 195 -6.46 -15.38 -5.72
C ASN A 195 -7.98 -15.41 -5.46
N LEU A 196 -8.39 -14.99 -4.27
CA LEU A 196 -9.78 -15.02 -3.82
C LEU A 196 -10.68 -14.09 -4.64
N ASN A 197 -10.12 -13.00 -5.20
CA ASN A 197 -10.85 -12.08 -6.09
C ASN A 197 -11.34 -12.75 -7.38
N PHE A 198 -10.68 -13.82 -7.81
CA PHE A 198 -11.02 -14.55 -9.03
C PHE A 198 -11.73 -15.87 -8.80
N VAL A 199 -12.24 -16.10 -7.59
CA VAL A 199 -13.09 -17.25 -7.28
C VAL A 199 -14.50 -16.99 -7.78
N ASN A 200 -14.98 -17.82 -8.72
CA ASN A 200 -16.34 -17.78 -9.23
C ASN A 200 -17.29 -18.59 -8.33
N GLN A 201 -16.92 -19.84 -8.02
CA GLN A 201 -17.69 -20.73 -7.14
C GLN A 201 -16.80 -21.78 -6.49
N PHE A 202 -17.27 -22.39 -5.42
CA PHE A 202 -16.51 -23.47 -4.78
C PHE A 202 -17.41 -24.52 -4.16
N THR A 203 -16.86 -25.72 -4.02
CA THR A 203 -17.45 -26.86 -3.31
C THR A 203 -16.51 -27.28 -2.16
N LYS A 204 -16.86 -28.36 -1.43
CA LYS A 204 -15.97 -28.91 -0.39
C LYS A 204 -14.60 -29.39 -0.92
N ASN A 205 -14.52 -29.75 -2.20
CA ASN A 205 -13.36 -30.42 -2.78
C ASN A 205 -12.70 -29.62 -3.91
N SER A 206 -13.33 -28.56 -4.40
CA SER A 206 -12.84 -27.80 -5.56
C SER A 206 -13.26 -26.34 -5.52
N VAL A 207 -12.48 -25.51 -6.19
CA VAL A 207 -12.78 -24.10 -6.47
C VAL A 207 -12.73 -23.91 -7.99
N THR A 208 -13.70 -23.21 -8.54
CA THR A 208 -13.72 -22.80 -9.96
C THR A 208 -13.39 -21.31 -10.03
N MET A 209 -12.34 -21.00 -10.80
CA MET A 209 -11.89 -19.65 -11.02
C MET A 209 -12.74 -18.94 -12.09
N THR A 210 -12.65 -17.63 -12.20
CA THR A 210 -13.43 -16.83 -13.18
C THR A 210 -13.13 -17.17 -14.62
N ASP A 211 -11.92 -17.71 -14.93
CA ASP A 211 -11.54 -18.22 -16.24
C ASP A 211 -12.11 -19.63 -16.57
N GLY A 212 -12.90 -20.21 -15.65
CA GLY A 212 -13.51 -21.54 -15.78
C GLY A 212 -12.60 -22.67 -15.29
N THR A 213 -11.35 -22.42 -14.92
CA THR A 213 -10.44 -23.44 -14.40
C THR A 213 -10.93 -23.96 -13.06
N THR A 214 -10.95 -25.29 -12.89
CA THR A 214 -11.35 -25.93 -11.63
C THR A 214 -10.12 -26.53 -10.94
N LEU A 215 -9.84 -26.07 -9.73
CA LEU A 215 -8.69 -26.45 -8.92
C LEU A 215 -9.13 -27.23 -7.66
N PRO A 216 -8.32 -28.17 -7.16
CA PRO A 216 -8.68 -28.95 -5.98
C PRO A 216 -8.48 -28.15 -4.69
N ILE A 217 -9.38 -28.36 -3.72
CA ILE A 217 -9.21 -27.94 -2.32
C ILE A 217 -8.87 -29.17 -1.48
N SER A 218 -7.79 -29.11 -0.69
CA SER A 218 -7.46 -30.17 0.26
C SER A 218 -8.51 -30.25 1.36
N ARG A 219 -8.92 -31.46 1.73
CA ARG A 219 -10.01 -31.69 2.74
C ARG A 219 -9.75 -30.95 4.06
N ASN A 220 -8.52 -30.97 4.53
CA ASN A 220 -8.10 -30.30 5.77
C ASN A 220 -7.99 -28.77 5.65
N ARG A 221 -8.04 -28.22 4.44
CA ARG A 221 -7.96 -26.76 4.19
C ARG A 221 -9.31 -26.11 3.89
N PHE A 222 -10.35 -26.91 3.67
CA PHE A 222 -11.66 -26.38 3.25
C PHE A 222 -12.29 -25.41 4.26
N LEU A 223 -12.24 -25.74 5.56
CA LEU A 223 -12.81 -24.85 6.59
C LEU A 223 -12.06 -23.51 6.63
N ALA A 224 -10.72 -23.55 6.70
CA ALA A 224 -9.89 -22.34 6.69
C ALA A 224 -10.09 -21.53 5.40
N PHE A 225 -10.20 -22.20 4.24
CA PHE A 225 -10.49 -21.54 2.98
C PHE A 225 -11.84 -20.79 3.03
N LYS A 226 -12.88 -21.46 3.51
CA LYS A 226 -14.22 -20.87 3.60
C LYS A 226 -14.23 -19.64 4.51
N GLU A 227 -13.62 -19.73 5.69
CA GLU A 227 -13.48 -18.61 6.62
C GLU A 227 -12.71 -17.45 5.98
N SER A 228 -11.52 -17.71 5.44
CA SER A 228 -10.70 -16.69 4.77
C SER A 228 -11.41 -16.04 3.59
N TYR A 229 -12.15 -16.81 2.79
CA TYR A 229 -12.92 -16.28 1.65
C TYR A 229 -13.99 -15.30 2.09
N PHE A 230 -14.79 -15.67 3.10
CA PHE A 230 -15.86 -14.79 3.58
C PHE A 230 -15.31 -13.56 4.32
N THR A 231 -14.27 -13.71 5.15
CA THR A 231 -13.61 -12.58 5.79
C THR A 231 -13.08 -11.61 4.73
N TYR A 232 -12.33 -12.10 3.75
CA TYR A 232 -11.72 -11.27 2.71
C TYR A 232 -12.74 -10.56 1.81
N MET A 233 -13.89 -11.19 1.52
CA MET A 233 -14.90 -10.63 0.60
C MET A 233 -15.89 -9.68 1.28
N PHE A 234 -16.02 -9.70 2.62
CA PHE A 234 -17.05 -8.96 3.36
C PHE A 234 -16.50 -8.03 4.47
N GLU A 235 -15.17 -7.99 4.70
CA GLU A 235 -14.45 -6.96 5.46
C GLU A 235 -13.86 -5.91 4.52
#